data_9cf179a25ede069e56d776e4e828b1f0
#
_entry.id   9cf179a25ede069e56d776e4e828b1f0
#
_cell.length_a   1.000
_cell.length_b   1.000
_cell.length_c   1.000
_cell.angle_alpha   90.00
_cell.angle_beta   90.00
_cell.angle_gamma   90.00
#
_symmetry.space_group_name_H-M   'P 1'
#
loop_
_entity.id
_entity.type
_entity.pdbx_description
1 polymer ?
#
loop_
_entity_poly.entity_id
_entity_poly.type
_entity_poly.pdbx_seq_one_letter_code
_entity_poly.pdbx_strand_id
1 'polypeptide(L)'
;MQLFSVISTSTNEEGGCMGKINIGRVILGGLVAGIVADILGFLVDGVLLGSTWNDRMQKLNHPALSSTQLIELNLLGLACGIALVWIYAAIRPRFGAGVKTAIYAGLAVWVVGVLIPNLSFMCAMGLFGRRLAVYTTLGGLIEIVVGAIAGAALYKE
;
A
#
# COMPACT_ATOMS: atom_id res chain seq x y z
N MET A 1 -59.26 -3.68 20.80
CA MET A 1 -58.34 -2.54 20.91
C MET A 1 -57.08 -2.96 21.64
N GLN A 2 -56.39 -4.02 21.17
CA GLN A 2 -55.15 -4.58 21.79
C GLN A 2 -54.24 -5.24 20.76
N LEU A 3 -54.25 -4.83 19.48
CA LEU A 3 -53.42 -5.43 18.44
C LEU A 3 -52.35 -4.47 17.88
N PHE A 4 -52.16 -3.30 18.48
CA PHE A 4 -51.19 -2.29 18.03
C PHE A 4 -49.98 -2.14 18.96
N SER A 5 -49.88 -2.95 20.04
CA SER A 5 -48.80 -2.84 21.05
C SER A 5 -47.63 -3.81 20.85
N VAL A 6 -47.65 -4.67 19.82
CA VAL A 6 -46.60 -5.74 19.69
C VAL A 6 -45.59 -5.44 18.55
N ILE A 7 -45.80 -4.38 17.76
CA ILE A 7 -44.89 -4.07 16.63
C ILE A 7 -43.84 -3.01 16.98
N SER A 8 -43.83 -2.50 18.22
CA SER A 8 -42.91 -1.41 18.62
C SER A 8 -41.66 -1.82 19.45
N THR A 9 -41.29 -3.09 19.47
CA THR A 9 -40.17 -3.54 20.31
C THR A 9 -39.25 -4.56 19.64
N SER A 10 -38.88 -4.35 18.38
CA SER A 10 -37.80 -5.13 17.78
C SER A 10 -37.01 -4.36 16.72
N THR A 11 -36.81 -3.04 16.89
CA THR A 11 -35.75 -2.31 16.22
C THR A 11 -34.65 -1.99 17.21
N ASN A 12 -34.17 -2.99 17.96
CA ASN A 12 -32.89 -2.94 18.63
C ASN A 12 -31.82 -3.33 17.62
N GLU A 13 -31.20 -2.31 17.04
CA GLU A 13 -29.79 -2.02 17.14
C GLU A 13 -28.85 -3.24 17.07
N GLU A 14 -28.88 -3.97 15.96
CA GLU A 14 -27.66 -4.64 15.49
C GLU A 14 -26.92 -3.70 14.51
N GLY A 15 -26.81 -2.43 14.87
CA GLY A 15 -25.76 -1.56 14.41
C GLY A 15 -24.46 -2.07 15.04
N GLY A 16 -23.85 -3.10 14.45
CA GLY A 16 -22.53 -3.55 14.86
C GLY A 16 -21.65 -2.32 14.99
N CYS A 17 -21.09 -2.13 16.17
CA CYS A 17 -20.18 -1.05 16.50
C CYS A 17 -18.99 -1.15 15.54
N MET A 18 -19.09 -0.52 14.37
CA MET A 18 -17.95 -0.38 13.46
C MET A 18 -16.94 0.45 14.20
N GLY A 19 -15.88 -0.20 14.67
CA GLY A 19 -14.82 0.42 15.45
C GLY A 19 -14.33 1.68 14.75
N LYS A 20 -14.28 2.79 15.48
CA LYS A 20 -13.86 4.08 14.96
C LYS A 20 -12.38 3.96 14.57
N ILE A 21 -12.05 4.20 13.29
CA ILE A 21 -10.66 4.14 12.81
C ILE A 21 -9.81 5.14 13.62
N ASN A 22 -8.79 4.64 14.29
CA ASN A 22 -7.84 5.47 15.04
C ASN A 22 -6.83 6.12 14.09
N ILE A 23 -7.12 7.34 13.66
CA ILE A 23 -6.31 8.08 12.68
C ILE A 23 -4.87 8.28 13.17
N GLY A 24 -4.66 8.56 14.46
CA GLY A 24 -3.29 8.69 15.00
C GLY A 24 -2.47 7.40 14.83
N ARG A 25 -3.09 6.25 15.05
CA ARG A 25 -2.45 4.95 14.85
C ARG A 25 -2.27 4.62 13.37
N VAL A 26 -3.17 5.06 12.51
CA VAL A 26 -3.02 4.95 11.04
C VAL A 26 -1.81 5.73 10.58
N ILE A 27 -1.66 6.98 11.01
CA ILE A 27 -0.50 7.82 10.62
C ILE A 27 0.80 7.19 11.13
N LEU A 28 0.86 6.81 12.41
CA LEU A 28 2.07 6.22 12.99
C LEU A 28 2.45 4.90 12.28
N GLY A 29 1.50 3.98 12.17
CA GLY A 29 1.72 2.71 11.48
C GLY A 29 2.04 2.91 10.00
N GLY A 30 1.39 3.89 9.35
CA GLY A 30 1.60 4.24 7.96
C GLY A 30 3.00 4.80 7.69
N LEU A 31 3.51 5.66 8.54
CA LEU A 31 4.89 6.16 8.44
C LEU A 31 5.90 5.01 8.57
N VAL A 32 5.70 4.09 9.50
CA VAL A 32 6.57 2.91 9.62
C VAL A 32 6.45 2.00 8.40
N ALA A 33 5.24 1.77 7.89
CA ALA A 33 5.04 1.02 6.65
C ALA A 33 5.78 1.64 5.46
N GLY A 34 5.67 2.96 5.30
CA GLY A 34 6.35 3.72 4.25
C GLY A 34 7.87 3.66 4.39
N ILE A 35 8.42 3.91 5.59
CA ILE A 35 9.87 3.84 5.84
C ILE A 35 10.41 2.43 5.49
N VAL A 36 9.72 1.38 5.92
CA VAL A 36 10.13 0.00 5.62
C VAL A 36 10.09 -0.26 4.12
N ALA A 37 9.03 0.18 3.44
CA ALA A 37 8.91 0.05 1.99
C ALA A 37 10.00 0.86 1.25
N ASP A 38 10.27 2.11 1.65
CA ASP A 38 11.32 2.96 1.05
C ASP A 38 12.72 2.35 1.22
N ILE A 39 13.02 1.76 2.38
CA ILE A 39 14.30 1.07 2.60
C ILE A 39 14.42 -0.15 1.67
N LEU A 40 13.38 -0.97 1.57
CA LEU A 40 13.38 -2.14 0.69
C LEU A 40 13.42 -1.71 -0.78
N GLY A 41 12.68 -0.68 -1.17
CA GLY A 41 12.71 -0.09 -2.51
C GLY A 41 14.08 0.44 -2.87
N PHE A 42 14.76 1.12 -1.96
CA PHE A 42 16.16 1.54 -2.18
C PHE A 42 17.08 0.33 -2.42
N LEU A 43 16.93 -0.76 -1.68
CA LEU A 43 17.74 -1.96 -1.89
C LEU A 43 17.45 -2.62 -3.25
N VAL A 44 16.18 -2.73 -3.63
CA VAL A 44 15.78 -3.36 -4.89
C VAL A 44 16.07 -2.44 -6.09
N ASP A 45 15.50 -1.25 -6.11
CA ASP A 45 15.58 -0.35 -7.27
C ASP A 45 16.88 0.45 -7.32
N GLY A 46 17.39 0.89 -6.17
CA GLY A 46 18.62 1.67 -6.08
C GLY A 46 19.89 0.81 -6.18
N VAL A 47 19.95 -0.30 -5.44
CA VAL A 47 21.17 -1.13 -5.39
C VAL A 47 21.15 -2.25 -6.43
N LEU A 48 20.08 -3.07 -6.46
CA LEU A 48 20.04 -4.23 -7.36
C LEU A 48 19.74 -3.87 -8.81
N LEU A 49 18.83 -2.92 -9.04
CA LEU A 49 18.38 -2.52 -10.38
C LEU A 49 18.94 -1.18 -10.84
N GLY A 50 19.76 -0.50 -10.04
CA GLY A 50 20.24 0.85 -10.31
C GLY A 50 20.92 1.03 -11.68
N SER A 51 21.77 0.07 -12.08
CA SER A 51 22.40 0.09 -13.42
C SER A 51 21.36 -0.06 -14.53
N THR A 52 20.37 -0.94 -14.35
CA THR A 52 19.28 -1.16 -15.31
C THR A 52 18.39 0.09 -15.46
N TRP A 53 18.12 0.79 -14.36
CA TRP A 53 17.42 2.06 -14.36
C TRP A 53 18.20 3.14 -15.10
N ASN A 54 19.49 3.29 -14.82
CA ASN A 54 20.37 4.25 -15.51
C ASN A 54 20.40 4.00 -17.01
N ASP A 55 20.55 2.75 -17.45
CA ASP A 55 20.51 2.39 -18.88
C ASP A 55 19.19 2.77 -19.55
N ARG A 56 18.08 2.64 -18.81
CA ARG A 56 16.77 3.02 -19.33
C ARG A 56 16.59 4.53 -19.42
N MET A 57 17.00 5.28 -18.40
CA MET A 57 16.95 6.73 -18.42
C MET A 57 17.78 7.30 -19.57
N GLN A 58 18.97 6.76 -19.81
CA GLN A 58 19.81 7.16 -20.95
C GLN A 58 19.14 6.90 -22.30
N LYS A 59 18.50 5.72 -22.47
CA LYS A 59 17.76 5.40 -23.71
C LYS A 59 16.56 6.30 -23.94
N LEU A 60 15.99 6.86 -22.90
CA LEU A 60 14.89 7.82 -22.96
C LEU A 60 15.38 9.28 -23.05
N ASN A 61 16.69 9.51 -23.17
CA ASN A 61 17.31 10.84 -23.11
C ASN A 61 16.91 11.63 -21.86
N HIS A 62 16.65 10.93 -20.75
CA HIS A 62 16.28 11.54 -19.50
C HIS A 62 17.50 11.59 -18.57
N PRO A 63 17.79 12.73 -17.93
CA PRO A 63 18.88 12.83 -16.97
C PRO A 63 18.65 11.89 -15.78
N ALA A 64 19.72 11.55 -15.06
CA ALA A 64 19.62 10.81 -13.80
C ALA A 64 18.73 11.60 -12.81
N LEU A 65 18.07 10.87 -11.91
CA LEU A 65 17.20 11.47 -10.90
C LEU A 65 18.00 12.43 -10.02
N SER A 66 17.50 13.64 -9.86
CA SER A 66 18.06 14.63 -8.93
C SER A 66 17.74 14.27 -7.48
N SER A 67 18.51 14.83 -6.54
CA SER A 67 18.23 14.64 -5.10
C SER A 67 16.81 15.09 -4.71
N THR A 68 16.29 16.14 -5.33
CA THR A 68 14.92 16.63 -5.10
C THR A 68 13.89 15.58 -5.51
N GLN A 69 14.03 14.98 -6.69
CA GLN A 69 13.14 13.93 -7.18
C GLN A 69 13.20 12.67 -6.30
N LEU A 70 14.37 12.32 -5.78
CA LEU A 70 14.49 11.22 -4.82
C LEU A 70 13.75 11.51 -3.52
N ILE A 71 13.83 12.74 -2.98
CA ILE A 71 13.08 13.16 -1.80
C ILE A 71 11.57 13.09 -2.07
N GLU A 72 11.11 13.59 -3.22
CA GLU A 72 9.71 13.54 -3.62
C GLU A 72 9.18 12.10 -3.69
N LEU A 73 9.95 11.17 -4.26
CA LEU A 73 9.60 9.75 -4.32
C LEU A 73 9.46 9.13 -2.92
N ASN A 74 10.40 9.42 -2.00
CA ASN A 74 10.30 8.94 -0.62
C ASN A 74 9.09 9.53 0.12
N LEU A 75 8.76 10.81 -0.08
CA LEU A 75 7.56 11.42 0.50
C LEU A 75 6.28 10.75 -0.03
N LEU A 76 6.24 10.42 -1.32
CA LEU A 76 5.13 9.64 -1.90
C LEU A 76 5.07 8.23 -1.31
N GLY A 77 6.20 7.57 -1.07
CA GLY A 77 6.29 6.28 -0.38
C GLY A 77 5.67 6.33 1.02
N LEU A 78 6.00 7.37 1.81
CA LEU A 78 5.40 7.60 3.12
C LEU A 78 3.89 7.82 3.04
N ALA A 79 3.41 8.60 2.07
CA ALA A 79 1.98 8.82 1.86
C ALA A 79 1.26 7.51 1.47
N CYS A 80 1.86 6.70 0.60
CA CYS A 80 1.36 5.36 0.27
C CYS A 80 1.31 4.43 1.48
N GLY A 81 2.31 4.48 2.37
CA GLY A 81 2.33 3.74 3.62
C GLY A 81 1.15 4.11 4.54
N ILE A 82 0.82 5.41 4.64
CA ILE A 82 -0.36 5.87 5.42
C ILE A 82 -1.66 5.34 4.78
N ALA A 83 -1.80 5.44 3.46
CA ALA A 83 -2.96 4.90 2.74
C ALA A 83 -3.09 3.39 2.92
N LEU A 84 -1.97 2.64 2.89
CA LEU A 84 -1.92 1.21 3.10
C LEU A 84 -2.45 0.80 4.47
N VAL A 85 -1.99 1.46 5.55
CA VAL A 85 -2.46 1.16 6.91
C VAL A 85 -3.90 1.63 7.12
N TRP A 86 -4.32 2.69 6.45
CA TRP A 86 -5.72 3.10 6.45
C TRP A 86 -6.62 2.02 5.80
N ILE A 87 -6.21 1.45 4.66
CA ILE A 87 -6.93 0.32 4.02
C ILE A 87 -6.96 -0.88 4.96
N TYR A 88 -5.84 -1.22 5.61
CA TYR A 88 -5.79 -2.28 6.61
C TYR A 88 -6.82 -2.05 7.72
N ALA A 89 -6.87 -0.84 8.29
CA ALA A 89 -7.82 -0.47 9.34
C ALA A 89 -9.27 -0.60 8.85
N ALA A 90 -9.55 -0.19 7.61
CA ALA A 90 -10.88 -0.24 7.02
C ALA A 90 -11.41 -1.67 6.77
N ILE A 91 -10.52 -2.61 6.40
CA ILE A 91 -10.92 -4.00 6.14
C ILE A 91 -10.86 -4.89 7.39
N ARG A 92 -10.18 -4.45 8.45
CA ARG A 92 -10.00 -5.19 9.70
C ARG A 92 -11.31 -5.67 10.36
N PRO A 93 -12.42 -4.90 10.38
CA PRO A 93 -13.68 -5.36 10.95
C PRO A 93 -14.25 -6.60 10.24
N ARG A 94 -13.95 -6.78 8.96
CA ARG A 94 -14.42 -7.92 8.15
C ARG A 94 -13.49 -9.13 8.21
N PHE A 95 -12.18 -8.91 8.16
CA PHE A 95 -11.18 -9.97 8.01
C PHE A 95 -10.47 -10.32 9.33
N GLY A 96 -10.74 -9.56 10.39
CA GLY A 96 -10.07 -9.70 11.67
C GLY A 96 -8.73 -8.96 11.72
N ALA A 97 -8.19 -8.82 12.93
CA ALA A 97 -6.87 -8.24 13.15
C ALA A 97 -5.78 -9.27 12.83
N GLY A 98 -4.65 -8.81 12.31
CA GLY A 98 -3.45 -9.65 12.19
C GLY A 98 -2.78 -9.62 10.83
N VAL A 99 -1.72 -10.42 10.69
CA VAL A 99 -0.85 -10.49 9.52
C VAL A 99 -1.60 -10.84 8.23
N LYS A 100 -2.57 -11.75 8.31
CA LYS A 100 -3.37 -12.16 7.14
C LYS A 100 -4.10 -10.97 6.50
N THR A 101 -4.73 -10.14 7.31
CA THR A 101 -5.43 -8.94 6.86
C THR A 101 -4.45 -7.87 6.34
N ALA A 102 -3.26 -7.77 6.96
CA ALA A 102 -2.20 -6.90 6.46
C ALA A 102 -1.70 -7.33 5.06
N ILE A 103 -1.54 -8.63 4.83
CA ILE A 103 -1.20 -9.17 3.52
C ILE A 103 -2.29 -8.85 2.49
N TYR A 104 -3.57 -8.98 2.82
CA TYR A 104 -4.66 -8.63 1.91
C TYR A 104 -4.65 -7.14 1.54
N ALA A 105 -4.43 -6.26 2.54
CA ALA A 105 -4.28 -4.83 2.28
C ALA A 105 -3.08 -4.55 1.37
N GLY A 106 -1.92 -5.16 1.68
CA GLY A 106 -0.71 -5.05 0.88
C GLY A 106 -0.89 -5.53 -0.56
N LEU A 107 -1.51 -6.68 -0.76
CA LEU A 107 -1.80 -7.21 -2.10
C LEU A 107 -2.73 -6.29 -2.90
N ALA A 108 -3.77 -5.74 -2.28
CA ALA A 108 -4.67 -4.81 -2.95
C ALA A 108 -3.92 -3.54 -3.42
N VAL A 109 -3.10 -2.96 -2.55
CA VAL A 109 -2.28 -1.78 -2.88
C VAL A 109 -1.24 -2.12 -3.94
N TRP A 110 -0.58 -3.26 -3.84
CA TRP A 110 0.39 -3.71 -4.84
C TRP A 110 -0.23 -3.90 -6.22
N VAL A 111 -1.40 -4.53 -6.32
CA VAL A 111 -2.08 -4.73 -7.62
C VAL A 111 -2.39 -3.39 -8.28
N VAL A 112 -2.96 -2.45 -7.54
CA VAL A 112 -3.39 -1.16 -8.09
C VAL A 112 -2.22 -0.20 -8.28
N GLY A 113 -1.28 -0.16 -7.33
CA GLY A 113 -0.17 0.80 -7.31
C GLY A 113 1.08 0.37 -8.08
N VAL A 114 1.29 -0.93 -8.27
CA VAL A 114 2.53 -1.45 -8.90
C VAL A 114 2.22 -2.33 -10.10
N LEU A 115 1.44 -3.40 -9.93
CA LEU A 115 1.23 -4.39 -10.99
C LEU A 115 0.56 -3.77 -12.22
N ILE A 116 -0.58 -3.09 -12.04
CA ILE A 116 -1.32 -2.48 -13.16
C ILE A 116 -0.51 -1.38 -13.85
N PRO A 117 0.10 -0.40 -13.15
CA PRO A 117 0.95 0.59 -13.78
C PRO A 117 2.14 -0.01 -14.52
N ASN A 118 2.87 -0.95 -13.93
CA ASN A 118 4.02 -1.58 -14.59
C ASN A 118 3.61 -2.34 -15.85
N LEU A 119 2.50 -3.08 -15.82
CA LEU A 119 1.97 -3.72 -17.02
C LEU A 119 1.57 -2.69 -18.09
N SER A 120 0.97 -1.58 -17.71
CA SER A 120 0.58 -0.51 -18.62
C SER A 120 1.81 0.14 -19.28
N PHE A 121 2.83 0.49 -18.50
CA PHE A 121 4.08 1.06 -19.00
C PHE A 121 4.88 0.07 -19.87
N MET A 122 4.84 -1.21 -19.53
CA MET A 122 5.52 -2.25 -20.32
C MET A 122 4.78 -2.59 -21.61
N CYS A 123 3.47 -2.89 -21.52
CA CYS A 123 2.71 -3.45 -22.63
C CYS A 123 2.13 -2.36 -23.54
N ALA A 124 1.59 -1.27 -22.99
CA ALA A 124 0.92 -0.24 -23.77
C ALA A 124 1.90 0.82 -24.28
N MET A 125 2.85 1.24 -23.47
CA MET A 125 3.77 2.33 -23.80
C MET A 125 5.16 1.87 -24.25
N GLY A 126 5.54 0.61 -23.94
CA GLY A 126 6.86 0.08 -24.28
C GLY A 126 8.04 0.83 -23.62
N LEU A 127 7.75 1.66 -22.60
CA LEU A 127 8.75 2.52 -21.93
C LEU A 127 9.78 1.71 -21.15
N PHE A 128 9.33 0.63 -20.49
CA PHE A 128 10.20 -0.23 -19.71
C PHE A 128 10.44 -1.57 -20.41
N GLY A 129 11.68 -2.06 -20.34
CA GLY A 129 11.98 -3.39 -20.83
C GLY A 129 11.36 -4.46 -19.94
N ARG A 130 10.95 -5.58 -20.53
CA ARG A 130 10.30 -6.69 -19.83
C ARG A 130 11.03 -7.11 -18.55
N ARG A 131 12.37 -7.19 -18.61
CA ARG A 131 13.18 -7.58 -17.45
C ARG A 131 13.01 -6.60 -16.28
N LEU A 132 13.13 -5.29 -16.52
CA LEU A 132 12.96 -4.27 -15.51
C LEU A 132 11.55 -4.30 -14.91
N ALA A 133 10.52 -4.35 -15.75
CA ALA A 133 9.12 -4.41 -15.30
C ALA A 133 8.84 -5.63 -14.40
N VAL A 134 9.38 -6.81 -14.73
CA VAL A 134 9.20 -8.01 -13.90
C VAL A 134 9.88 -7.86 -12.55
N TYR A 135 11.14 -7.40 -12.51
CA TYR A 135 11.86 -7.27 -11.24
C TYR A 135 11.30 -6.17 -10.34
N THR A 136 10.92 -5.02 -10.88
CA THR A 136 10.26 -3.96 -10.09
C THR A 136 8.88 -4.38 -9.60
N THR A 137 8.15 -5.17 -10.38
CA THR A 137 6.85 -5.70 -9.95
C THR A 137 7.00 -6.70 -8.79
N LEU A 138 7.96 -7.62 -8.87
CA LEU A 138 8.23 -8.59 -7.82
C LEU A 138 8.84 -7.93 -6.57
N GLY A 139 9.76 -6.96 -6.76
CA GLY A 139 10.32 -6.16 -5.68
C GLY A 139 9.22 -5.41 -4.93
N GLY A 140 8.38 -4.67 -5.64
CA GLY A 140 7.26 -3.94 -5.06
C GLY A 140 6.26 -4.83 -4.31
N LEU A 141 6.09 -6.11 -4.69
CA LEU A 141 5.30 -7.06 -3.92
C LEU A 141 5.89 -7.27 -2.52
N ILE A 142 7.20 -7.51 -2.45
CA ILE A 142 7.89 -7.73 -1.18
C ILE A 142 7.85 -6.46 -0.33
N GLU A 143 8.19 -5.32 -0.91
CA GLU A 143 8.22 -4.00 -0.25
C GLU A 143 6.88 -3.66 0.40
N ILE A 144 5.79 -3.74 -0.38
CA ILE A 144 4.46 -3.36 0.08
C ILE A 144 3.91 -4.36 1.11
N VAL A 145 4.09 -5.66 0.91
CA VAL A 145 3.58 -6.67 1.85
C VAL A 145 4.34 -6.62 3.18
N VAL A 146 5.67 -6.48 3.14
CA VAL A 146 6.48 -6.34 4.37
C VAL A 146 6.16 -5.03 5.07
N GLY A 147 6.04 -3.91 4.34
CA GLY A 147 5.60 -2.63 4.86
C GLY A 147 4.21 -2.71 5.51
N ALA A 148 3.24 -3.39 4.87
CA ALA A 148 1.91 -3.61 5.40
C ALA A 148 1.94 -4.36 6.75
N ILE A 149 2.74 -5.41 6.86
CA ILE A 149 2.88 -6.19 8.09
C ILE A 149 3.49 -5.33 9.20
N ALA A 150 4.56 -4.58 8.89
CA ALA A 150 5.23 -3.71 9.85
C ALA A 150 4.29 -2.60 10.36
N GLY A 151 3.58 -1.93 9.46
CA GLY A 151 2.62 -0.87 9.81
C GLY A 151 1.41 -1.38 10.58
N ALA A 152 0.86 -2.53 10.16
CA ALA A 152 -0.27 -3.17 10.83
C ALA A 152 0.06 -3.61 12.26
N ALA A 153 1.30 -3.99 12.54
CA ALA A 153 1.75 -4.39 13.89
C ALA A 153 1.63 -3.23 14.90
N LEU A 154 1.72 -1.98 14.43
CA LEU A 154 1.60 -0.78 15.26
C LEU A 154 0.17 -0.25 15.34
N TYR A 155 -0.71 -0.71 14.47
CA TYR A 155 -2.12 -0.30 14.50
C TYR A 155 -2.89 -1.06 15.58
N LYS A 156 -3.43 -0.29 16.53
CA LYS A 156 -4.34 -0.78 17.58
C LYS A 156 -5.57 0.12 17.60
N GLU A 157 -6.73 -0.47 17.68
CA GLU A 157 -7.99 0.24 17.94
C GLU A 157 -8.06 0.70 19.39
#